data_53ca0f249e910a0c350f29b32c46b70c
#
_entry.id   53ca0f249e910a0c350f29b32c46b70c
#
_cell.length_a   1.000
_cell.length_b   1.000
_cell.length_c   1.000
_cell.angle_alpha   90.00
_cell.angle_beta   90.00
_cell.angle_gamma   90.00
#
_symmetry.space_group_name_H-M   'P 1'
#
loop_
_entity.id
_entity.type
_entity.pdbx_description
1 polymer ?
#
loop_
_entity_poly.entity_id
_entity_poly.type
_entity_poly.pdbx_seq_one_letter_code
_entity_poly.pdbx_strand_id
1 'polypeptide(L)'
;TTHFVNAVVQRRHLNKVAIIRIGLPASASLFPMIDWPEDLRNLVNGNVYMVEGGHEYDGRPLMPLDEAELVKVAGEISASGVTAVAISSIFSPLTDSCEKRAREILLNENPKLKISESNKFGRIGLLERESVTILNACLQDISEHTVNAFEEALKRSGLTAPLFITQNDGTVTKSEFARKTPVFAFASGPTNSMRGAAFLSGIEDAMVVDIGGTTSDVGCIRNGYPREANNVIEIGGVRTLFRMPDVVSIGIGGGTIVKSDPLEIGPESVGNRLHQSARVFGGDELTLTDIAVASGKLDLGEAGFVREVPEQRISEIINAVNKALENTVDSMKTDSSAIPLLVVGGGAMLCPREMEGISEVVNVMHA
;
A
#
# COMPACT_ATOMS: atom_id res chain seq x y z
N THR A 1 6.84 -0.52 0.98
CA THR A 1 6.85 -0.06 2.37
C THR A 1 5.63 0.81 2.65
N THR A 2 4.93 0.59 3.76
CA THR A 2 3.79 1.42 4.20
C THR A 2 4.14 2.91 4.30
N HIS A 3 5.43 3.25 4.26
CA HIS A 3 5.92 4.62 4.32
C HIS A 3 5.41 5.48 3.14
N PHE A 4 5.36 4.92 1.94
CA PHE A 4 4.90 5.64 0.75
C PHE A 4 3.38 5.86 0.76
N VAL A 5 2.60 4.82 1.11
CA VAL A 5 1.14 4.98 1.22
C VAL A 5 0.78 5.94 2.35
N ASN A 6 1.49 5.86 3.48
CA ASN A 6 1.30 6.80 4.59
C ASN A 6 1.60 8.24 4.21
N ALA A 7 2.60 8.50 3.36
CA ALA A 7 2.88 9.85 2.85
C ALA A 7 1.66 10.43 2.10
N VAL A 8 1.01 9.62 1.26
CA VAL A 8 -0.21 10.02 0.54
C VAL A 8 -1.37 10.22 1.50
N VAL A 9 -1.65 9.24 2.38
CA VAL A 9 -2.79 9.29 3.32
C VAL A 9 -2.66 10.45 4.31
N GLN A 10 -1.45 10.72 4.81
CA GLN A 10 -1.17 11.78 5.77
C GLN A 10 -0.87 13.14 5.12
N ARG A 11 -0.84 13.23 3.78
CA ARG A 11 -0.55 14.47 3.04
C ARG A 11 0.82 15.08 3.41
N ARG A 12 1.85 14.24 3.53
CA ARG A 12 3.18 14.67 3.99
C ARG A 12 4.28 14.23 3.03
N HIS A 13 5.29 15.08 2.86
CA HIS A 13 6.47 14.79 2.04
C HIS A 13 6.15 14.47 0.58
N LEU A 14 5.13 15.13 0.03
CA LEU A 14 4.73 14.98 -1.37
C LEU A 14 5.30 16.14 -2.19
N ASN A 15 5.83 15.81 -3.37
CA ASN A 15 6.32 16.82 -4.31
C ASN A 15 5.16 17.47 -5.07
N LYS A 16 5.35 18.72 -5.47
CA LYS A 16 4.56 19.30 -6.53
C LYS A 16 4.93 18.66 -7.87
N VAL A 17 3.93 18.34 -8.68
CA VAL A 17 4.07 17.63 -9.96
C VAL A 17 3.55 18.50 -11.10
N ALA A 18 4.37 18.71 -12.12
CA ALA A 18 3.89 19.20 -13.39
C ALA A 18 3.21 18.05 -14.15
N ILE A 19 1.96 18.21 -14.51
CA ILE A 19 1.12 17.16 -15.10
C ILE A 19 0.91 17.46 -16.57
N ILE A 20 1.36 16.56 -17.44
CA ILE A 20 1.19 16.69 -18.89
C ILE A 20 0.26 15.57 -19.35
N ARG A 21 -0.91 15.96 -19.89
CA ARG A 21 -1.82 15.03 -20.56
C ARG A 21 -1.76 15.24 -22.06
N ILE A 22 -1.41 14.20 -22.80
CA ILE A 22 -1.39 14.15 -24.27
C ILE A 22 -2.67 13.45 -24.73
N GLY A 23 -3.61 14.20 -25.29
CA GLY A 23 -4.92 13.65 -25.67
C GLY A 23 -5.97 14.69 -26.05
N LEU A 24 -5.56 15.92 -26.40
CA LEU A 24 -6.47 16.87 -26.97
C LEU A 24 -6.76 16.50 -28.45
N PRO A 25 -7.96 16.84 -28.95
CA PRO A 25 -9.08 17.47 -28.23
C PRO A 25 -9.97 16.47 -27.44
N ALA A 26 -9.79 15.16 -27.59
CA ALA A 26 -10.70 14.14 -27.10
C ALA A 26 -10.90 14.13 -25.57
N SER A 27 -9.90 14.57 -24.81
CA SER A 27 -9.96 14.59 -23.34
C SER A 27 -10.18 16.00 -22.75
N ALA A 28 -10.55 17.00 -23.55
CA ALA A 28 -10.67 18.38 -23.13
C ALA A 28 -11.63 18.64 -21.95
N SER A 29 -12.70 17.84 -21.85
CA SER A 29 -13.72 17.99 -20.80
C SER A 29 -13.38 17.29 -19.48
N LEU A 30 -12.32 16.47 -19.42
CA LEU A 30 -11.91 15.69 -18.26
C LEU A 30 -10.53 16.17 -17.80
N PHE A 31 -10.50 17.11 -16.86
CA PHE A 31 -9.22 17.60 -16.33
C PHE A 31 -8.49 16.54 -15.48
N PRO A 32 -7.15 16.52 -15.48
CA PRO A 32 -6.38 15.75 -14.51
C PRO A 32 -6.79 16.04 -13.07
N MET A 33 -6.79 14.99 -12.22
CA MET A 33 -7.18 15.08 -10.80
C MET A 33 -8.62 15.57 -10.56
N ILE A 34 -9.55 15.39 -11.49
CA ILE A 34 -10.92 15.91 -11.38
C ILE A 34 -11.69 15.31 -10.20
N ASP A 35 -11.41 14.05 -9.87
CA ASP A 35 -12.03 13.25 -8.79
C ASP A 35 -11.14 13.15 -7.53
N TRP A 36 -10.04 13.90 -7.48
CA TRP A 36 -9.15 13.88 -6.33
C TRP A 36 -9.69 14.70 -5.15
N PRO A 37 -9.41 14.29 -3.89
CA PRO A 37 -9.63 15.14 -2.74
C PRO A 37 -8.94 16.51 -2.91
N GLU A 38 -9.67 17.57 -2.58
CA GLU A 38 -9.21 18.93 -2.82
C GLU A 38 -7.90 19.25 -2.10
N ASP A 39 -7.75 18.79 -0.87
CA ASP A 39 -6.55 18.95 -0.06
C ASP A 39 -5.31 18.35 -0.73
N LEU A 40 -5.44 17.12 -1.24
CA LEU A 40 -4.35 16.43 -1.92
C LEU A 40 -4.04 17.06 -3.28
N ARG A 41 -5.09 17.39 -4.04
CA ARG A 41 -4.95 18.08 -5.32
C ARG A 41 -4.17 19.40 -5.18
N ASN A 42 -4.53 20.24 -4.21
CA ASN A 42 -3.87 21.53 -3.97
C ASN A 42 -2.41 21.36 -3.52
N LEU A 43 -2.11 20.30 -2.79
CA LEU A 43 -0.75 20.01 -2.33
C LEU A 43 0.17 19.57 -3.47
N VAL A 44 -0.34 18.70 -4.37
CA VAL A 44 0.45 18.06 -5.43
C VAL A 44 0.51 18.88 -6.72
N ASN A 45 -0.49 19.73 -6.97
CA ASN A 45 -0.58 20.48 -8.23
C ASN A 45 0.58 21.47 -8.42
N GLY A 46 1.44 21.18 -9.39
CA GLY A 46 2.54 22.03 -9.82
C GLY A 46 2.30 22.71 -11.19
N ASN A 47 1.22 22.49 -11.83
CA ASN A 47 0.61 22.97 -13.07
C ASN A 47 0.11 21.81 -13.93
N VAL A 48 -0.94 22.04 -14.70
CA VAL A 48 -1.52 21.08 -15.62
C VAL A 48 -1.43 21.60 -17.04
N TYR A 49 -0.91 20.77 -17.92
CA TYR A 49 -0.75 21.04 -19.35
C TYR A 49 -1.48 19.98 -20.16
N MET A 50 -2.36 20.40 -21.05
CA MET A 50 -3.08 19.50 -21.95
C MET A 50 -2.61 19.75 -23.39
N VAL A 51 -2.10 18.72 -24.05
CA VAL A 51 -1.40 18.79 -25.34
C VAL A 51 -2.12 17.93 -26.37
N GLU A 52 -2.12 18.35 -27.64
CA GLU A 52 -2.61 17.54 -28.76
C GLU A 52 -1.72 16.30 -28.98
N GLY A 53 -2.34 15.19 -29.34
CA GLY A 53 -1.65 13.91 -29.56
C GLY A 53 -2.43 12.72 -29.01
N GLY A 54 -1.72 11.60 -28.81
CA GLY A 54 -2.29 10.36 -28.35
C GLY A 54 -2.70 9.42 -29.47
N HIS A 55 -3.25 8.27 -29.10
CA HIS A 55 -3.60 7.22 -30.05
C HIS A 55 -5.05 6.75 -29.83
N GLU A 56 -5.61 6.12 -30.84
CA GLU A 56 -6.84 5.34 -30.77
C GLU A 56 -6.56 3.94 -30.18
N TYR A 57 -7.63 3.19 -29.86
CA TYR A 57 -7.55 1.83 -29.32
C TYR A 57 -6.88 0.83 -30.28
N ASP A 58 -6.80 1.13 -31.56
CA ASP A 58 -6.15 0.32 -32.59
C ASP A 58 -4.71 0.77 -32.92
N GLY A 59 -4.19 1.76 -32.17
CA GLY A 59 -2.82 2.27 -32.30
C GLY A 59 -2.65 3.37 -33.35
N ARG A 60 -3.69 3.76 -34.08
CA ARG A 60 -3.62 4.93 -34.98
C ARG A 60 -3.46 6.22 -34.19
N PRO A 61 -2.68 7.21 -34.68
CA PRO A 61 -2.64 8.51 -34.07
C PRO A 61 -4.04 9.15 -33.99
N LEU A 62 -4.42 9.64 -32.83
CA LEU A 62 -5.64 10.46 -32.64
C LEU A 62 -5.45 11.83 -33.28
N MET A 63 -4.33 12.45 -32.96
CA MET A 63 -3.82 13.72 -33.52
C MET A 63 -2.31 13.62 -33.62
N PRO A 64 -1.66 14.38 -34.50
CA PRO A 64 -0.21 14.60 -34.45
C PRO A 64 0.19 15.16 -33.07
N LEU A 65 1.31 14.71 -32.54
CA LEU A 65 1.83 15.25 -31.29
C LEU A 65 2.28 16.72 -31.51
N ASP A 66 1.76 17.65 -30.72
CA ASP A 66 2.20 19.05 -30.74
C ASP A 66 3.53 19.21 -30.01
N GLU A 67 4.64 18.97 -30.71
CA GLU A 67 5.99 19.12 -30.17
C GLU A 67 6.34 20.59 -29.87
N ALA A 68 5.74 21.57 -30.60
CA ALA A 68 6.02 22.98 -30.36
C ALA A 68 5.43 23.44 -29.01
N GLU A 69 4.21 22.99 -28.70
CA GLU A 69 3.63 23.27 -27.37
C GLU A 69 4.41 22.52 -26.27
N LEU A 70 4.89 21.28 -26.51
CA LEU A 70 5.72 20.55 -25.53
C LEU A 70 7.04 21.28 -25.23
N VAL A 71 7.70 21.89 -26.22
CA VAL A 71 8.90 22.69 -26.01
C VAL A 71 8.61 23.92 -25.12
N LYS A 72 7.49 24.59 -25.37
CA LYS A 72 7.05 25.71 -24.54
C LYS A 72 6.75 25.28 -23.11
N VAL A 73 6.00 24.17 -22.94
CA VAL A 73 5.70 23.57 -21.64
C VAL A 73 6.97 23.19 -20.90
N ALA A 74 7.97 22.62 -21.57
CA ALA A 74 9.25 22.28 -20.98
C ALA A 74 9.97 23.52 -20.40
N GLY A 75 9.97 24.63 -21.12
CA GLY A 75 10.49 25.91 -20.65
C GLY A 75 9.73 26.46 -19.43
N GLU A 76 8.40 26.38 -19.43
CA GLU A 76 7.57 26.81 -18.30
C GLU A 76 7.81 25.97 -17.04
N ILE A 77 7.91 24.64 -17.19
CA ILE A 77 8.24 23.70 -16.08
C ILE A 77 9.62 24.05 -15.52
N SER A 78 10.62 24.25 -16.38
CA SER A 78 11.97 24.61 -15.95
C SER A 78 11.99 25.94 -15.18
N ALA A 79 11.21 26.93 -15.63
CA ALA A 79 11.10 28.21 -14.95
C ALA A 79 10.35 28.16 -13.61
N SER A 80 9.41 27.20 -13.45
CA SER A 80 8.62 27.05 -12.23
C SER A 80 9.40 26.47 -11.05
N GLY A 81 10.55 25.84 -11.30
CA GLY A 81 11.33 25.12 -10.30
C GLY A 81 10.76 23.75 -9.90
N VAL A 82 9.67 23.29 -10.53
CA VAL A 82 9.11 21.94 -10.33
C VAL A 82 10.03 20.92 -11.01
N THR A 83 10.41 19.87 -10.27
CA THR A 83 11.31 18.82 -10.77
C THR A 83 10.61 17.49 -11.07
N ALA A 84 9.46 17.25 -10.47
CA ALA A 84 8.69 16.03 -10.70
C ALA A 84 7.64 16.25 -11.80
N VAL A 85 7.63 15.36 -12.80
CA VAL A 85 6.73 15.45 -13.96
C VAL A 85 5.98 14.12 -14.13
N ALA A 86 4.67 14.20 -14.32
CA ALA A 86 3.84 13.08 -14.73
C ALA A 86 3.37 13.29 -16.17
N ILE A 87 3.65 12.33 -17.05
CA ILE A 87 3.19 12.34 -18.45
C ILE A 87 2.17 11.23 -18.63
N SER A 88 1.00 11.55 -19.13
CA SER A 88 -0.03 10.58 -19.52
C SER A 88 -0.48 10.81 -20.95
N SER A 89 -0.75 9.72 -21.69
CA SER A 89 -1.29 9.80 -23.05
C SER A 89 -2.46 8.81 -23.21
N ILE A 90 -3.42 9.18 -24.05
CA ILE A 90 -4.54 8.33 -24.40
C ILE A 90 -3.98 7.06 -25.05
N PHE A 91 -4.41 5.87 -24.57
CA PHE A 91 -3.98 4.54 -25.03
C PHE A 91 -2.46 4.30 -25.00
N SER A 92 -1.70 5.01 -24.17
CA SER A 92 -0.24 4.82 -24.07
C SER A 92 0.22 3.40 -23.69
N PRO A 93 -0.56 2.55 -22.99
CA PRO A 93 -0.17 1.14 -22.81
C PRO A 93 -0.07 0.33 -24.10
N LEU A 94 -0.73 0.77 -25.18
CA LEU A 94 -0.66 0.14 -26.50
C LEU A 94 0.45 0.76 -27.37
N THR A 95 0.65 2.09 -27.24
CA THR A 95 1.63 2.84 -28.03
C THR A 95 2.19 3.99 -27.22
N ASP A 96 3.42 3.86 -26.76
CA ASP A 96 4.06 4.78 -25.84
C ASP A 96 4.86 5.92 -26.52
N SER A 97 4.80 6.01 -27.85
CA SER A 97 5.62 6.95 -28.63
C SER A 97 5.44 8.41 -28.23
N CYS A 98 4.20 8.87 -27.94
CA CYS A 98 3.93 10.23 -27.51
C CYS A 98 4.56 10.54 -26.15
N GLU A 99 4.46 9.64 -25.17
CA GLU A 99 5.07 9.83 -23.84
C GLU A 99 6.60 9.81 -23.92
N LYS A 100 7.19 8.89 -24.70
CA LYS A 100 8.62 8.85 -24.95
C LYS A 100 9.14 10.14 -25.60
N ARG A 101 8.42 10.63 -26.61
CA ARG A 101 8.82 11.85 -27.29
C ARG A 101 8.72 13.07 -26.39
N ALA A 102 7.64 13.19 -25.63
CA ALA A 102 7.49 14.26 -24.64
C ALA A 102 8.62 14.22 -23.60
N ARG A 103 8.95 13.03 -23.10
CA ARG A 103 10.07 12.84 -22.18
C ARG A 103 11.41 13.30 -22.76
N GLU A 104 11.70 12.99 -24.02
CA GLU A 104 12.92 13.45 -24.70
C GLU A 104 12.99 14.97 -24.75
N ILE A 105 11.90 15.65 -25.16
CA ILE A 105 11.81 17.12 -25.25
C ILE A 105 12.07 17.75 -23.87
N LEU A 106 11.40 17.23 -22.84
CA LEU A 106 11.55 17.73 -21.45
C LEU A 106 12.97 17.56 -20.92
N LEU A 107 13.60 16.40 -21.14
CA LEU A 107 14.96 16.15 -20.67
C LEU A 107 16.03 16.92 -21.46
N ASN A 108 15.78 17.25 -22.71
CA ASN A 108 16.66 18.13 -23.48
C ASN A 108 16.66 19.55 -22.91
N GLU A 109 15.52 20.03 -22.43
CA GLU A 109 15.41 21.34 -21.77
C GLU A 109 15.98 21.32 -20.35
N ASN A 110 15.61 20.30 -19.56
CA ASN A 110 16.07 20.16 -18.18
C ASN A 110 16.39 18.68 -17.84
N PRO A 111 17.65 18.27 -17.88
CA PRO A 111 18.07 16.88 -17.56
C PRO A 111 17.84 16.45 -16.12
N LYS A 112 17.51 17.38 -15.20
CA LYS A 112 17.27 17.09 -13.78
C LYS A 112 15.83 16.69 -13.50
N LEU A 113 14.93 16.74 -14.47
CA LEU A 113 13.54 16.36 -14.28
C LEU A 113 13.41 14.88 -13.96
N LYS A 114 12.58 14.59 -12.95
CA LYS A 114 12.18 13.24 -12.57
C LYS A 114 10.83 12.93 -13.22
N ILE A 115 10.85 12.15 -14.30
CA ILE A 115 9.69 11.92 -15.16
C ILE A 115 9.08 10.54 -14.88
N SER A 116 7.78 10.55 -14.64
CA SER A 116 6.92 9.36 -14.59
C SER A 116 6.06 9.29 -15.86
N GLU A 117 6.14 8.18 -16.58
CA GLU A 117 5.40 7.94 -17.83
C GLU A 117 4.27 6.94 -17.56
N SER A 118 3.04 7.24 -17.97
CA SER A 118 1.86 6.47 -17.57
C SER A 118 1.79 5.07 -18.15
N ASN A 119 2.41 4.83 -19.29
CA ASN A 119 2.50 3.51 -19.92
C ASN A 119 3.18 2.44 -19.03
N LYS A 120 3.91 2.88 -17.99
CA LYS A 120 4.63 1.99 -17.04
C LYS A 120 3.79 1.59 -15.84
N PHE A 121 2.66 2.26 -15.57
CA PHE A 121 1.98 2.15 -14.27
C PHE A 121 0.61 1.51 -14.29
N GLY A 122 -0.03 1.37 -15.45
CA GLY A 122 -1.41 0.93 -15.41
C GLY A 122 -1.90 0.30 -16.70
N ARG A 123 -3.17 -0.03 -16.68
CA ARG A 123 -3.93 -0.59 -17.82
C ARG A 123 -4.47 0.54 -18.72
N ILE A 124 -5.37 0.21 -19.63
CA ILE A 124 -5.90 1.14 -20.67
C ILE A 124 -6.65 2.36 -20.07
N GLY A 125 -7.32 2.22 -18.90
CA GLY A 125 -8.07 3.32 -18.25
C GLY A 125 -7.21 4.58 -18.06
N LEU A 126 -7.63 5.71 -18.65
CA LEU A 126 -6.82 6.95 -18.66
C LEU A 126 -6.72 7.58 -17.27
N LEU A 127 -7.85 7.83 -16.60
CA LEU A 127 -7.87 8.61 -15.36
C LEU A 127 -7.16 7.90 -14.21
N GLU A 128 -7.45 6.63 -14.01
CA GLU A 128 -6.82 5.84 -12.95
C GLU A 128 -5.32 5.63 -13.21
N ARG A 129 -4.91 5.44 -14.47
CA ARG A 129 -3.50 5.32 -14.85
C ARG A 129 -2.76 6.65 -14.65
N GLU A 130 -3.35 7.76 -15.05
CA GLU A 130 -2.83 9.10 -14.82
C GLU A 130 -2.70 9.36 -13.32
N SER A 131 -3.72 9.02 -12.53
CA SER A 131 -3.69 9.16 -11.07
C SER A 131 -2.50 8.43 -10.45
N VAL A 132 -2.26 7.17 -10.85
CA VAL A 132 -1.06 6.42 -10.41
C VAL A 132 0.23 7.10 -10.82
N THR A 133 0.29 7.64 -12.04
CA THR A 133 1.49 8.32 -12.55
C THR A 133 1.79 9.59 -11.77
N ILE A 134 0.77 10.37 -11.41
CA ILE A 134 0.91 11.56 -10.57
C ILE A 134 1.33 11.17 -9.16
N LEU A 135 0.72 10.13 -8.56
CA LEU A 135 1.12 9.60 -7.25
C LEU A 135 2.57 9.11 -7.27
N ASN A 136 3.01 8.45 -8.34
CA ASN A 136 4.40 8.04 -8.48
C ASN A 136 5.35 9.25 -8.52
N ALA A 137 5.01 10.26 -9.32
CA ALA A 137 5.83 11.45 -9.45
C ALA A 137 5.94 12.23 -8.14
N CYS A 138 4.84 12.38 -7.38
CA CYS A 138 4.86 13.11 -6.12
C CYS A 138 5.63 12.41 -4.99
N LEU A 139 5.91 11.11 -5.13
CA LEU A 139 6.62 10.30 -4.13
C LEU A 139 8.11 10.08 -4.45
N GLN A 140 8.62 10.59 -5.56
CA GLN A 140 9.99 10.25 -6.00
C GLN A 140 11.07 10.69 -5.02
N ASP A 141 10.95 11.87 -4.40
CA ASP A 141 11.97 12.36 -3.46
C ASP A 141 11.98 11.55 -2.16
N ILE A 142 10.82 11.24 -1.61
CA ILE A 142 10.73 10.38 -0.41
C ILE A 142 11.22 8.96 -0.71
N SER A 143 10.97 8.46 -1.91
CA SER A 143 11.46 7.16 -2.36
C SER A 143 12.98 7.13 -2.45
N GLU A 144 13.57 8.14 -3.09
CA GLU A 144 15.03 8.28 -3.20
C GLU A 144 15.68 8.37 -1.82
N HIS A 145 15.13 9.21 -0.94
CA HIS A 145 15.62 9.35 0.43
C HIS A 145 15.56 8.02 1.19
N THR A 146 14.42 7.33 1.13
CA THR A 146 14.20 6.07 1.85
C THR A 146 15.13 4.96 1.36
N VAL A 147 15.26 4.80 0.04
CA VAL A 147 16.13 3.77 -0.54
C VAL A 147 17.60 4.06 -0.22
N ASN A 148 18.03 5.33 -0.33
CA ASN A 148 19.40 5.73 0.04
C ASN A 148 19.68 5.44 1.53
N ALA A 149 18.74 5.71 2.42
CA ALA A 149 18.88 5.43 3.86
C ALA A 149 19.06 3.92 4.13
N PHE A 150 18.32 3.05 3.43
CA PHE A 150 18.51 1.60 3.52
C PHE A 150 19.89 1.16 3.00
N GLU A 151 20.32 1.65 1.85
CA GLU A 151 21.63 1.32 1.28
C GLU A 151 22.79 1.77 2.21
N GLU A 152 22.65 2.97 2.81
CA GLU A 152 23.62 3.44 3.80
C GLU A 152 23.61 2.59 5.08
N ALA A 153 22.44 2.19 5.57
CA ALA A 153 22.35 1.33 6.75
C ALA A 153 23.03 -0.02 6.50
N LEU A 154 22.84 -0.63 5.33
CA LEU A 154 23.52 -1.87 4.94
C LEU A 154 25.04 -1.68 4.92
N LYS A 155 25.53 -0.61 4.31
CA LYS A 155 26.97 -0.30 4.26
C LYS A 155 27.56 -0.12 5.67
N ARG A 156 26.86 0.62 6.56
CA ARG A 156 27.30 0.84 7.96
C ARG A 156 27.33 -0.48 8.75
N SER A 157 26.45 -1.42 8.42
CA SER A 157 26.42 -2.75 9.02
C SER A 157 27.43 -3.71 8.43
N GLY A 158 28.28 -3.26 7.50
CA GLY A 158 29.27 -4.10 6.82
C GLY A 158 28.70 -5.09 5.81
N LEU A 159 27.42 -4.93 5.44
CA LEU A 159 26.75 -5.80 4.47
C LEU A 159 26.98 -5.30 3.06
N THR A 160 27.44 -6.20 2.17
CA THR A 160 27.67 -5.93 0.73
C THR A 160 26.60 -6.51 -0.18
N ALA A 161 25.55 -7.12 0.41
CA ALA A 161 24.45 -7.72 -0.33
C ALA A 161 23.64 -6.66 -1.10
N PRO A 162 23.18 -6.96 -2.32
CA PRO A 162 22.31 -6.05 -3.06
C PRO A 162 20.95 -5.91 -2.36
N LEU A 163 20.41 -4.68 -2.35
CA LEU A 163 19.10 -4.38 -1.81
C LEU A 163 18.01 -4.67 -2.83
N PHE A 164 17.05 -5.51 -2.45
CA PHE A 164 15.81 -5.74 -3.18
C PHE A 164 14.62 -5.26 -2.36
N ILE A 165 13.59 -4.79 -3.04
CA ILE A 165 12.34 -4.31 -2.43
C ILE A 165 11.18 -5.11 -3.01
N THR A 166 10.31 -5.60 -2.14
CA THR A 166 9.10 -6.34 -2.53
C THR A 166 8.08 -5.39 -3.13
N GLN A 167 7.46 -5.83 -4.21
CA GLN A 167 6.38 -5.14 -4.90
C GLN A 167 5.00 -5.60 -4.40
N ASN A 168 3.96 -4.88 -4.83
CA ASN A 168 2.57 -5.14 -4.45
C ASN A 168 2.07 -6.54 -4.89
N ASP A 169 2.64 -7.11 -5.94
CA ASP A 169 2.28 -8.43 -6.49
C ASP A 169 3.09 -9.60 -5.88
N GLY A 170 3.98 -9.31 -4.91
CA GLY A 170 4.82 -10.33 -4.27
C GLY A 170 6.12 -10.63 -5.01
N THR A 171 6.40 -9.98 -6.12
CA THR A 171 7.70 -10.02 -6.77
C THR A 171 8.70 -9.09 -6.07
N VAL A 172 9.98 -9.24 -6.39
CA VAL A 172 11.04 -8.37 -5.87
C VAL A 172 11.72 -7.61 -6.97
N THR A 173 12.12 -6.39 -6.71
CA THR A 173 12.85 -5.54 -7.65
C THR A 173 14.11 -4.96 -7.03
N LYS A 174 15.09 -4.59 -7.87
CA LYS A 174 16.29 -3.90 -7.40
C LYS A 174 15.95 -2.51 -6.85
N SER A 175 16.71 -2.06 -5.86
CA SER A 175 16.56 -0.75 -5.22
C SER A 175 16.51 0.41 -6.23
N GLU A 176 17.30 0.34 -7.30
CA GLU A 176 17.33 1.35 -8.36
C GLU A 176 15.98 1.51 -9.07
N PHE A 177 15.28 0.40 -9.35
CA PHE A 177 13.96 0.43 -9.97
C PHE A 177 12.91 0.93 -8.97
N ALA A 178 12.92 0.40 -7.74
CA ALA A 178 12.00 0.82 -6.68
C ALA A 178 12.08 2.32 -6.38
N ARG A 179 13.28 2.92 -6.49
CA ARG A 179 13.52 4.35 -6.33
C ARG A 179 12.71 5.19 -7.32
N LYS A 180 12.53 4.69 -8.56
CA LYS A 180 11.80 5.34 -9.65
C LYS A 180 10.30 5.03 -9.64
N THR A 181 9.89 3.94 -8.98
CA THR A 181 8.52 3.40 -9.03
C THR A 181 7.96 3.08 -7.64
N PRO A 182 7.94 4.07 -6.72
CA PRO A 182 7.48 3.87 -5.34
C PRO A 182 6.06 3.31 -5.21
N VAL A 183 5.17 3.59 -6.16
CA VAL A 183 3.79 3.09 -6.13
C VAL A 183 3.70 1.56 -6.16
N PHE A 184 4.69 0.88 -6.74
CA PHE A 184 4.71 -0.58 -6.75
C PHE A 184 5.10 -1.22 -5.40
N ALA A 185 5.50 -0.43 -4.42
CA ALA A 185 5.85 -0.90 -3.09
C ALA A 185 4.87 -0.48 -1.97
N PHE A 186 3.67 0.02 -2.34
CA PHE A 186 2.66 0.49 -1.38
C PHE A 186 2.23 -0.59 -0.39
N ALA A 187 1.91 -1.78 -0.88
CA ALA A 187 1.41 -2.91 -0.11
C ALA A 187 2.49 -3.98 0.17
N SER A 188 3.77 -3.61 0.13
CA SER A 188 4.87 -4.57 0.33
C SER A 188 4.87 -5.23 1.72
N GLY A 189 4.31 -4.61 2.76
CA GLY A 189 4.18 -5.18 4.10
C GLY A 189 3.29 -6.43 4.10
N PRO A 190 1.98 -6.30 3.87
CA PRO A 190 1.07 -7.44 3.78
C PRO A 190 1.52 -8.50 2.77
N THR A 191 2.07 -8.06 1.63
CA THR A 191 2.58 -8.96 0.59
C THR A 191 3.75 -9.80 1.08
N ASN A 192 4.68 -9.22 1.85
CA ASN A 192 5.79 -9.98 2.46
C ASN A 192 5.29 -11.03 3.44
N SER A 193 4.35 -10.66 4.31
CA SER A 193 3.75 -11.59 5.27
C SER A 193 3.08 -12.76 4.55
N MET A 194 2.31 -12.51 3.50
CA MET A 194 1.67 -13.55 2.70
C MET A 194 2.69 -14.44 1.98
N ARG A 195 3.70 -13.86 1.35
CA ARG A 195 4.77 -14.62 0.67
C ARG A 195 5.60 -15.44 1.67
N GLY A 196 5.91 -14.84 2.82
CA GLY A 196 6.60 -15.52 3.91
C GLY A 196 5.79 -16.69 4.45
N ALA A 197 4.49 -16.49 4.67
CA ALA A 197 3.57 -17.52 5.12
C ALA A 197 3.54 -18.72 4.15
N ALA A 198 3.37 -18.46 2.84
CA ALA A 198 3.39 -19.50 1.82
C ALA A 198 4.72 -20.27 1.79
N PHE A 199 5.83 -19.53 1.80
CA PHE A 199 7.16 -20.14 1.72
C PHE A 199 7.49 -21.02 2.94
N LEU A 200 7.20 -20.52 4.14
CA LEU A 200 7.54 -21.24 5.38
C LEU A 200 6.61 -22.41 5.69
N SER A 201 5.32 -22.31 5.32
CA SER A 201 4.37 -23.39 5.51
C SER A 201 4.43 -24.45 4.39
N GLY A 202 4.90 -24.09 3.20
CA GLY A 202 4.80 -24.92 2.00
C GLY A 202 3.39 -25.00 1.42
N ILE A 203 2.44 -24.18 1.91
CA ILE A 203 1.04 -24.14 1.45
C ILE A 203 0.90 -22.99 0.47
N GLU A 204 0.52 -23.30 -0.76
CA GLU A 204 0.45 -22.33 -1.86
C GLU A 204 -0.94 -21.71 -2.05
N ASP A 205 -2.00 -22.39 -1.57
CA ASP A 205 -3.38 -21.92 -1.65
C ASP A 205 -3.99 -21.86 -0.25
N ALA A 206 -4.17 -20.66 0.29
CA ALA A 206 -4.67 -20.44 1.65
C ALA A 206 -5.25 -19.05 1.83
N MET A 207 -6.08 -18.89 2.87
CA MET A 207 -6.28 -17.59 3.51
C MET A 207 -5.06 -17.27 4.37
N VAL A 208 -4.74 -15.99 4.50
CA VAL A 208 -3.66 -15.52 5.39
C VAL A 208 -4.22 -14.41 6.26
N VAL A 209 -3.95 -14.49 7.56
CA VAL A 209 -4.19 -13.39 8.49
C VAL A 209 -2.88 -12.99 9.16
N ASP A 210 -2.48 -11.74 8.98
CA ASP A 210 -1.33 -11.12 9.65
C ASP A 210 -1.84 -10.27 10.80
N ILE A 211 -1.69 -10.77 12.03
CA ILE A 211 -2.12 -10.05 13.23
C ILE A 211 -0.93 -9.28 13.80
N GLY A 212 -0.89 -8.00 13.48
CA GLY A 212 0.17 -7.11 13.94
C GLY A 212 -0.10 -6.49 15.31
N GLY A 213 0.63 -5.42 15.61
CA GLY A 213 0.44 -4.66 16.85
C GLY A 213 -0.78 -3.73 16.82
N THR A 214 -1.22 -3.29 15.65
CA THR A 214 -2.29 -2.29 15.51
C THR A 214 -3.47 -2.81 14.70
N THR A 215 -3.20 -3.57 13.66
CA THR A 215 -4.18 -4.08 12.69
C THR A 215 -4.00 -5.57 12.44
N SER A 216 -5.03 -6.18 11.91
CA SER A 216 -4.95 -7.50 11.26
C SER A 216 -5.27 -7.34 9.79
N ASP A 217 -4.36 -7.82 8.95
CA ASP A 217 -4.49 -7.83 7.50
C ASP A 217 -4.91 -9.23 7.03
N VAL A 218 -6.04 -9.33 6.36
CA VAL A 218 -6.59 -10.59 5.85
C VAL A 218 -6.54 -10.58 4.34
N GLY A 219 -5.98 -11.63 3.75
CA GLY A 219 -5.89 -11.81 2.30
C GLY A 219 -5.89 -13.27 1.90
N CYS A 220 -5.75 -13.51 0.62
CA CYS A 220 -5.71 -14.85 0.04
C CYS A 220 -4.44 -15.03 -0.80
N ILE A 221 -3.80 -16.18 -0.69
CA ILE A 221 -2.72 -16.61 -1.60
C ILE A 221 -3.23 -17.67 -2.56
N ARG A 222 -2.74 -17.61 -3.79
CA ARG A 222 -2.97 -18.59 -4.85
C ARG A 222 -1.64 -18.88 -5.55
N ASN A 223 -1.30 -20.16 -5.70
CA ASN A 223 0.00 -20.58 -6.21
C ASN A 223 1.18 -19.91 -5.51
N GLY A 224 1.08 -19.70 -4.20
CA GLY A 224 2.09 -19.06 -3.36
C GLY A 224 2.19 -17.54 -3.50
N TYR A 225 1.31 -16.86 -4.24
CA TYR A 225 1.30 -15.39 -4.43
C TYR A 225 0.02 -14.76 -3.90
N PRO A 226 0.07 -13.51 -3.42
CA PRO A 226 -1.11 -12.77 -3.04
C PRO A 226 -2.10 -12.67 -4.21
N ARG A 227 -3.38 -12.94 -3.95
CA ARG A 227 -4.44 -12.68 -4.91
C ARG A 227 -4.48 -11.19 -5.23
N GLU A 228 -4.51 -10.83 -6.50
CA GLU A 228 -4.65 -9.44 -6.92
C GLU A 228 -6.10 -8.96 -6.76
N ALA A 229 -6.26 -7.73 -6.31
CA ALA A 229 -7.56 -7.07 -6.32
C ALA A 229 -8.01 -6.80 -7.77
N ASN A 230 -9.24 -7.18 -8.08
CA ASN A 230 -9.82 -7.00 -9.43
C ASN A 230 -10.46 -5.62 -9.61
N ASN A 231 -10.62 -4.85 -8.55
CA ASN A 231 -11.33 -3.59 -8.53
C ASN A 231 -10.37 -2.40 -8.52
N VAL A 232 -10.92 -1.22 -8.86
CA VAL A 232 -10.28 0.06 -8.62
C VAL A 232 -9.99 0.18 -7.12
N ILE A 233 -8.74 0.44 -6.79
CA ILE A 233 -8.30 0.63 -5.40
C ILE A 233 -8.18 2.12 -5.13
N GLU A 234 -8.67 2.53 -3.98
CA GLU A 234 -8.58 3.91 -3.52
C GLU A 234 -7.42 4.09 -2.54
N ILE A 235 -6.54 5.03 -2.82
CA ILE A 235 -5.39 5.37 -1.97
C ILE A 235 -5.49 6.84 -1.59
N GLY A 236 -5.74 7.10 -0.32
CA GLY A 236 -5.88 8.45 0.18
C GLY A 236 -7.01 9.27 -0.50
N GLY A 237 -8.07 8.62 -0.95
CA GLY A 237 -9.18 9.21 -1.69
C GLY A 237 -8.94 9.29 -3.21
N VAL A 238 -7.86 8.71 -3.73
CA VAL A 238 -7.53 8.70 -5.17
C VAL A 238 -7.80 7.33 -5.76
N ARG A 239 -8.63 7.27 -6.78
CA ARG A 239 -8.91 6.04 -7.53
C ARG A 239 -7.71 5.66 -8.40
N THR A 240 -7.28 4.41 -8.25
CA THR A 240 -6.11 3.86 -8.95
C THR A 240 -6.43 2.51 -9.58
N LEU A 241 -5.72 2.16 -10.64
CA LEU A 241 -5.86 0.88 -11.33
C LEU A 241 -4.47 0.30 -11.63
N PHE A 242 -3.84 -0.28 -10.62
CA PHE A 242 -2.60 -1.04 -10.77
C PHE A 242 -2.62 -2.27 -9.87
N ARG A 243 -1.63 -3.15 -10.02
CA ARG A 243 -1.60 -4.40 -9.26
C ARG A 243 -1.42 -4.12 -7.78
N MET A 244 -2.41 -4.52 -7.00
CA MET A 244 -2.40 -4.48 -5.56
C MET A 244 -2.90 -5.81 -5.00
N PRO A 245 -2.40 -6.29 -3.87
CA PRO A 245 -2.96 -7.45 -3.22
C PRO A 245 -4.39 -7.14 -2.76
N ASP A 246 -5.24 -8.15 -2.89
CA ASP A 246 -6.59 -8.09 -2.33
C ASP A 246 -6.51 -8.38 -0.84
N VAL A 247 -6.51 -7.32 -0.04
CA VAL A 247 -6.32 -7.36 1.42
C VAL A 247 -7.34 -6.46 2.10
N VAL A 248 -7.94 -6.96 3.15
CA VAL A 248 -8.78 -6.19 4.07
C VAL A 248 -8.08 -6.05 5.40
N SER A 249 -7.96 -4.81 5.88
CA SER A 249 -7.36 -4.50 7.18
C SER A 249 -8.45 -4.15 8.19
N ILE A 250 -8.38 -4.73 9.37
CA ILE A 250 -9.26 -4.40 10.50
C ILE A 250 -8.44 -3.89 11.69
N GLY A 251 -9.01 -2.99 12.49
CA GLY A 251 -8.35 -2.35 13.64
C GLY A 251 -8.20 -3.27 14.86
N ILE A 252 -7.80 -4.51 14.64
CA ILE A 252 -7.57 -5.52 15.67
C ILE A 252 -6.11 -5.94 15.61
N GLY A 253 -5.38 -5.73 16.68
CA GLY A 253 -3.98 -6.14 16.83
C GLY A 253 -3.59 -6.18 18.30
N GLY A 254 -2.39 -6.61 18.63
CA GLY A 254 -1.96 -6.77 20.02
C GLY A 254 -2.10 -5.53 20.89
N GLY A 255 -1.84 -4.34 20.32
CA GLY A 255 -1.95 -3.05 21.02
C GLY A 255 -3.33 -2.40 20.92
N THR A 256 -4.33 -3.06 20.34
CA THR A 256 -5.70 -2.52 20.28
C THR A 256 -6.26 -2.31 21.67
N ILE A 257 -6.78 -1.10 21.93
CA ILE A 257 -7.35 -0.72 23.23
C ILE A 257 -8.73 -1.36 23.42
N VAL A 258 -8.96 -1.88 24.61
CA VAL A 258 -10.23 -2.46 25.03
C VAL A 258 -10.88 -1.54 26.09
N LYS A 259 -12.00 -0.95 25.76
CA LYS A 259 -12.85 -0.22 26.71
C LYS A 259 -13.89 -1.15 27.31
N SER A 260 -14.10 -1.08 28.60
CA SER A 260 -14.90 -2.08 29.31
C SER A 260 -16.38 -1.72 29.47
N ASP A 261 -16.75 -0.44 29.42
CA ASP A 261 -18.14 -0.01 29.65
C ASP A 261 -18.46 1.24 28.81
N PRO A 262 -19.20 1.11 27.69
CA PRO A 262 -19.57 -0.14 27.03
C PRO A 262 -18.35 -0.92 26.49
N LEU A 263 -18.53 -2.21 26.15
CA LEU A 263 -17.46 -2.99 25.51
C LEU A 263 -17.19 -2.46 24.10
N GLU A 264 -16.02 -1.87 23.92
CA GLU A 264 -15.49 -1.45 22.63
C GLU A 264 -14.10 -2.03 22.43
N ILE A 265 -13.82 -2.63 21.26
CA ILE A 265 -12.52 -3.17 20.90
C ILE A 265 -12.03 -2.42 19.69
N GLY A 266 -11.00 -1.57 19.88
CA GLY A 266 -10.47 -0.71 18.83
C GLY A 266 -11.45 0.33 18.30
N PRO A 267 -11.18 0.93 17.13
CA PRO A 267 -9.95 0.80 16.33
C PRO A 267 -8.71 1.48 16.94
N GLU A 268 -8.84 2.16 18.08
CA GLU A 268 -7.73 2.81 18.77
C GLU A 268 -6.69 1.78 19.25
N SER A 269 -5.41 2.11 19.11
CA SER A 269 -4.30 1.26 19.51
C SER A 269 -3.18 2.07 20.14
N VAL A 270 -2.49 1.48 21.10
CA VAL A 270 -1.28 2.06 21.70
C VAL A 270 -0.08 2.01 20.75
N GLY A 271 -0.17 1.21 19.69
CA GLY A 271 0.86 1.08 18.65
C GLY A 271 2.24 0.73 19.24
N ASN A 272 3.26 1.49 18.84
CA ASN A 272 4.65 1.30 19.31
C ASN A 272 4.88 1.60 20.79
N ARG A 273 3.90 2.18 21.49
CA ARG A 273 3.96 2.47 22.93
C ARG A 273 3.46 1.29 23.78
N LEU A 274 3.31 0.10 23.24
CA LEU A 274 2.79 -1.07 23.96
C LEU A 274 3.51 -1.29 25.29
N HIS A 275 4.84 -1.26 25.30
CA HIS A 275 5.66 -1.45 26.52
C HIS A 275 5.51 -0.34 27.57
N GLN A 276 4.92 0.80 27.23
CA GLN A 276 4.70 1.92 28.14
C GLN A 276 3.26 2.01 28.59
N SER A 277 2.32 1.59 27.74
CA SER A 277 0.89 1.84 27.92
C SER A 277 0.08 0.62 28.34
N ALA A 278 0.48 -0.60 27.95
CA ALA A 278 -0.27 -1.80 28.28
C ALA A 278 -0.09 -2.21 29.74
N ARG A 279 -1.16 -2.74 30.36
CA ARG A 279 -1.18 -3.11 31.79
C ARG A 279 -0.13 -4.13 32.18
N VAL A 280 0.12 -5.15 31.35
CA VAL A 280 1.15 -6.17 31.60
C VAL A 280 2.55 -5.59 31.77
N PHE A 281 2.79 -4.34 31.35
CA PHE A 281 4.02 -3.60 31.54
C PHE A 281 3.90 -2.47 32.57
N GLY A 282 2.80 -2.41 33.33
CA GLY A 282 2.55 -1.38 34.33
C GLY A 282 1.93 -0.09 33.82
N GLY A 283 1.41 -0.07 32.58
CA GLY A 283 0.64 1.04 32.02
C GLY A 283 -0.84 1.01 32.44
N ASP A 284 -1.59 1.98 31.97
CA ASP A 284 -2.99 2.19 32.37
C ASP A 284 -4.00 1.61 31.35
N GLU A 285 -3.55 1.34 30.09
CA GLU A 285 -4.44 0.91 29.02
C GLU A 285 -4.62 -0.61 29.03
N LEU A 286 -5.88 -1.04 28.94
CA LEU A 286 -6.19 -2.45 28.71
C LEU A 286 -6.14 -2.73 27.19
N THR A 287 -5.24 -3.64 26.78
CA THR A 287 -5.01 -4.00 25.38
C THR A 287 -5.33 -5.46 25.09
N LEU A 288 -5.41 -5.84 23.82
CA LEU A 288 -5.58 -7.26 23.45
C LEU A 288 -4.35 -8.11 23.85
N THR A 289 -3.16 -7.52 23.97
CA THR A 289 -1.99 -8.21 24.56
C THR A 289 -2.25 -8.56 26.03
N ASP A 290 -2.84 -7.65 26.81
CA ASP A 290 -3.23 -7.92 28.20
C ASP A 290 -4.24 -9.04 28.30
N ILE A 291 -5.23 -9.09 27.40
CA ILE A 291 -6.23 -10.15 27.33
C ILE A 291 -5.59 -11.49 26.97
N ALA A 292 -4.62 -11.50 26.03
CA ALA A 292 -3.88 -12.72 25.69
C ALA A 292 -3.09 -13.26 26.88
N VAL A 293 -2.46 -12.39 27.68
CA VAL A 293 -1.76 -12.79 28.93
C VAL A 293 -2.76 -13.25 30.00
N ALA A 294 -3.83 -12.50 30.23
CA ALA A 294 -4.86 -12.85 31.22
C ALA A 294 -5.54 -14.19 30.92
N SER A 295 -5.70 -14.53 29.64
CA SER A 295 -6.25 -15.82 29.19
C SER A 295 -5.24 -16.98 29.17
N GLY A 296 -3.97 -16.73 29.52
CA GLY A 296 -2.91 -17.74 29.46
C GLY A 296 -2.43 -18.12 28.06
N LYS A 297 -2.85 -17.38 27.02
CA LYS A 297 -2.40 -17.63 25.62
C LYS A 297 -1.01 -17.07 25.34
N LEU A 298 -0.53 -16.12 26.15
CA LEU A 298 0.76 -15.46 25.99
C LEU A 298 1.44 -15.31 27.34
N ASP A 299 2.73 -15.59 27.38
CA ASP A 299 3.60 -15.29 28.53
C ASP A 299 4.45 -14.06 28.20
N LEU A 300 4.02 -12.88 28.69
CA LEU A 300 4.67 -11.61 28.42
C LEU A 300 4.38 -10.61 29.55
N GLY A 301 5.41 -9.88 29.97
CA GLY A 301 5.29 -8.89 31.05
C GLY A 301 4.90 -9.52 32.38
N GLU A 302 4.15 -8.77 33.20
CA GLU A 302 3.75 -9.18 34.55
C GLU A 302 2.27 -9.56 34.59
N ALA A 303 1.94 -10.84 34.50
CA ALA A 303 0.56 -11.36 34.54
C ALA A 303 -0.22 -10.91 35.78
N GLY A 304 0.50 -10.53 36.88
CA GLY A 304 -0.10 -9.97 38.09
C GLY A 304 -0.96 -8.72 37.85
N PHE A 305 -0.57 -7.87 36.91
CA PHE A 305 -1.25 -6.60 36.60
C PHE A 305 -2.59 -6.76 35.87
N VAL A 306 -2.86 -7.94 35.31
CA VAL A 306 -4.11 -8.23 34.58
C VAL A 306 -5.02 -9.25 35.27
N ARG A 307 -4.64 -9.71 36.48
CA ARG A 307 -5.45 -10.68 37.26
C ARG A 307 -6.84 -10.17 37.68
N GLU A 308 -6.99 -8.87 37.73
CA GLU A 308 -8.27 -8.23 38.08
C GLU A 308 -9.31 -8.25 36.97
N VAL A 309 -8.92 -8.61 35.74
CA VAL A 309 -9.86 -8.71 34.62
C VAL A 309 -10.74 -9.95 34.82
N PRO A 310 -12.07 -9.83 34.94
CA PRO A 310 -12.94 -10.98 35.20
C PRO A 310 -12.89 -11.99 34.03
N GLU A 311 -12.87 -13.29 34.35
CA GLU A 311 -12.85 -14.38 33.33
C GLU A 311 -14.01 -14.26 32.32
N GLN A 312 -15.19 -13.87 32.78
CA GLN A 312 -16.33 -13.64 31.88
C GLN A 312 -16.00 -12.54 30.86
N ARG A 313 -15.36 -11.45 31.31
CA ARG A 313 -15.00 -10.34 30.44
C ARG A 313 -13.92 -10.73 29.43
N ILE A 314 -12.92 -11.49 29.86
CA ILE A 314 -11.90 -12.05 28.98
C ILE A 314 -12.57 -12.89 27.87
N SER A 315 -13.51 -13.74 28.23
CA SER A 315 -14.25 -14.59 27.29
C SER A 315 -15.08 -13.77 26.30
N GLU A 316 -15.78 -12.72 26.76
CA GLU A 316 -16.55 -11.81 25.91
C GLU A 316 -15.66 -11.12 24.88
N ILE A 317 -14.49 -10.60 25.29
CA ILE A 317 -13.53 -9.95 24.41
C ILE A 317 -12.97 -10.92 23.38
N ILE A 318 -12.53 -12.11 23.81
CA ILE A 318 -12.02 -13.14 22.91
C ILE A 318 -13.06 -13.54 21.87
N ASN A 319 -14.31 -13.74 22.28
CA ASN A 319 -15.39 -14.08 21.36
C ASN A 319 -15.67 -12.96 20.35
N ALA A 320 -15.63 -11.71 20.78
CA ALA A 320 -15.80 -10.58 19.88
C ALA A 320 -14.66 -10.47 18.86
N VAL A 321 -13.40 -10.66 19.28
CA VAL A 321 -12.22 -10.69 18.39
C VAL A 321 -12.32 -11.85 17.40
N ASN A 322 -12.63 -13.07 17.88
CA ASN A 322 -12.79 -14.24 17.03
C ASN A 322 -13.85 -13.99 15.95
N LYS A 323 -15.03 -13.49 16.35
CA LYS A 323 -16.11 -13.20 15.41
C LYS A 323 -15.73 -12.15 14.37
N ALA A 324 -14.99 -11.13 14.76
CA ALA A 324 -14.51 -10.11 13.82
C ALA A 324 -13.51 -10.68 12.81
N LEU A 325 -12.58 -11.53 13.26
CA LEU A 325 -11.64 -12.23 12.39
C LEU A 325 -12.37 -13.21 11.45
N GLU A 326 -13.28 -14.03 11.97
CA GLU A 326 -14.09 -14.97 11.19
C GLU A 326 -14.87 -14.25 10.09
N ASN A 327 -15.60 -13.19 10.42
CA ASN A 327 -16.37 -12.41 9.46
C ASN A 327 -15.45 -11.82 8.36
N THR A 328 -14.25 -11.36 8.74
CA THR A 328 -13.31 -10.79 7.78
C THR A 328 -12.74 -11.86 6.86
N VAL A 329 -12.33 -13.01 7.41
CA VAL A 329 -11.83 -14.14 6.62
C VAL A 329 -12.91 -14.64 5.66
N ASP A 330 -14.15 -14.83 6.13
CA ASP A 330 -15.27 -15.28 5.29
C ASP A 330 -15.57 -14.30 4.16
N SER A 331 -15.57 -12.99 4.44
CA SER A 331 -15.79 -11.95 3.43
C SER A 331 -14.75 -11.95 2.30
N MET A 332 -13.56 -12.47 2.56
CA MET A 332 -12.46 -12.54 1.60
C MET A 332 -12.43 -13.86 0.81
N LYS A 333 -13.21 -14.86 1.20
CA LYS A 333 -13.35 -16.11 0.45
C LYS A 333 -14.15 -15.87 -0.85
N THR A 334 -13.78 -16.56 -1.90
CA THR A 334 -14.44 -16.48 -3.22
C THR A 334 -15.38 -17.64 -3.51
N ASP A 335 -15.31 -18.68 -2.68
CA ASP A 335 -16.17 -19.86 -2.75
C ASP A 335 -16.38 -20.45 -1.36
N SER A 336 -17.30 -21.40 -1.23
CA SER A 336 -17.66 -22.05 0.03
C SER A 336 -16.75 -23.22 0.43
N SER A 337 -15.74 -23.56 -0.37
CA SER A 337 -14.83 -24.65 -0.05
C SER A 337 -14.00 -24.35 1.20
N ALA A 338 -13.73 -25.39 2.00
CA ALA A 338 -12.83 -25.25 3.13
C ALA A 338 -11.38 -25.10 2.62
N ILE A 339 -10.70 -24.06 3.09
CA ILE A 339 -9.33 -23.71 2.71
C ILE A 339 -8.48 -23.52 3.97
N PRO A 340 -7.17 -23.84 3.96
CA PRO A 340 -6.29 -23.56 5.11
C PRO A 340 -6.23 -22.08 5.44
N LEU A 341 -6.05 -21.72 6.72
CA LEU A 341 -5.76 -20.40 7.22
C LEU A 341 -4.34 -20.36 7.79
N LEU A 342 -3.47 -19.57 7.17
CA LEU A 342 -2.13 -19.30 7.68
C LEU A 342 -2.20 -18.06 8.57
N VAL A 343 -1.71 -18.21 9.80
CA VAL A 343 -1.69 -17.11 10.78
C VAL A 343 -0.25 -16.68 11.01
N VAL A 344 0.00 -15.40 10.83
CA VAL A 344 1.31 -14.77 11.01
C VAL A 344 1.20 -13.51 11.88
N GLY A 345 2.33 -12.91 12.19
CA GLY A 345 2.43 -11.68 12.96
C GLY A 345 2.53 -11.89 14.46
N GLY A 346 2.98 -10.84 15.16
CA GLY A 346 3.21 -10.87 16.61
C GLY A 346 1.97 -11.06 17.47
N GLY A 347 0.76 -10.86 16.90
CA GLY A 347 -0.54 -11.07 17.55
C GLY A 347 -1.20 -12.41 17.21
N ALA A 348 -0.51 -13.34 16.57
CA ALA A 348 -1.06 -14.62 16.09
C ALA A 348 -1.82 -15.42 17.16
N MET A 349 -1.45 -15.29 18.44
CA MET A 349 -2.14 -15.94 19.57
C MET A 349 -3.59 -15.47 19.77
N LEU A 350 -3.98 -14.35 19.17
CA LEU A 350 -5.36 -13.84 19.21
C LEU A 350 -6.28 -14.61 18.24
N CYS A 351 -5.72 -15.30 17.24
CA CYS A 351 -6.51 -16.08 16.28
C CYS A 351 -7.12 -17.32 16.96
N PRO A 352 -8.39 -17.66 16.66
CA PRO A 352 -8.97 -18.92 17.11
C PRO A 352 -8.27 -20.12 16.46
N ARG A 353 -8.29 -21.27 17.15
CA ARG A 353 -7.68 -22.51 16.64
C ARG A 353 -8.55 -23.21 15.59
N GLU A 354 -9.83 -22.92 15.59
CA GLU A 354 -10.82 -23.46 14.66
C GLU A 354 -11.69 -22.30 14.17
N MET A 355 -12.11 -22.33 12.91
CA MET A 355 -12.91 -21.29 12.28
C MET A 355 -13.81 -21.93 11.23
N GLU A 356 -15.07 -21.50 11.16
CA GLU A 356 -16.03 -22.00 10.17
C GLU A 356 -15.54 -21.77 8.74
N GLY A 357 -15.66 -22.78 7.88
CA GLY A 357 -15.22 -22.71 6.48
C GLY A 357 -13.70 -22.72 6.28
N ILE A 358 -12.92 -23.01 7.33
CA ILE A 358 -11.47 -23.21 7.31
C ILE A 358 -11.18 -24.68 7.56
N SER A 359 -10.31 -25.30 6.73
CA SER A 359 -9.95 -26.72 6.88
C SER A 359 -8.98 -26.94 8.04
N GLU A 360 -8.07 -26.03 8.25
CA GLU A 360 -7.10 -26.03 9.35
C GLU A 360 -6.54 -24.63 9.60
N VAL A 361 -6.17 -24.34 10.83
CA VAL A 361 -5.48 -23.09 11.24
C VAL A 361 -4.02 -23.40 11.53
N VAL A 362 -3.12 -22.86 10.71
CA VAL A 362 -1.67 -23.11 10.79
C VAL A 362 -0.96 -21.84 11.24
N ASN A 363 -0.38 -21.86 12.44
CA ASN A 363 0.48 -20.77 12.92
C ASN A 363 1.86 -20.88 12.27
N VAL A 364 2.22 -19.91 11.44
CA VAL A 364 3.52 -19.86 10.75
C VAL A 364 4.47 -18.98 11.56
N MET A 365 5.39 -19.63 12.27
CA MET A 365 6.38 -18.91 13.07
C MET A 365 7.46 -18.32 12.18
N HIS A 366 7.88 -17.09 12.49
CA HIS A 366 8.95 -16.34 11.78
C HIS A 366 8.61 -15.90 10.34
N ALA A 367 7.32 -15.84 9.98
CA ALA A 367 6.89 -15.27 8.69
C ALA A 367 6.87 -13.75 8.70
#